data_a97fd068e6fac45f97c1577d7fba2529
#
_entry.id   a97fd068e6fac45f97c1577d7fba2529
#
_cell.length_a   1.000
_cell.length_b   1.000
_cell.length_c   1.000
_cell.angle_alpha   90.00
_cell.angle_beta   90.00
_cell.angle_gamma   90.00
#
_symmetry.space_group_name_H-M   'P 1'
#
loop_
_entity.id
_entity.type
_entity.pdbx_description
1 polymer ?
#
loop_
_entity_poly.entity_id
_entity_poly.type
_entity_poly.pdbx_seq_one_letter_code
_entity_poly.pdbx_strand_id
1 'polypeptide(L)'
;MPIHPSSIVDPAAKVAESADIGPWCYIGPEVEIGARTRLMANVYVEGVATIGEDNIFFPYTTVGVASQDLKYKGERSYTRIGDRNRIREFITIHRGTEGG
;
A
#
# COMPACT_ATOMS: atom_id res chain seq x y z
N MET A 1 -16.71 -1.24 6.01
CA MET A 1 -15.27 -1.20 5.74
C MET A 1 -14.55 -0.93 7.06
N PRO A 2 -13.93 -1.95 7.63
CA PRO A 2 -13.30 -1.78 8.95
C PRO A 2 -11.95 -1.08 8.83
N ILE A 3 -11.96 0.17 9.19
CA ILE A 3 -10.75 0.99 9.25
C ILE A 3 -10.57 1.42 10.70
N HIS A 4 -9.43 1.06 11.27
CA HIS A 4 -9.15 1.46 12.64
C HIS A 4 -9.08 2.98 12.75
N PRO A 5 -9.69 3.58 13.79
CA PRO A 5 -9.76 5.05 13.88
C PRO A 5 -8.40 5.76 13.99
N SER A 6 -7.34 5.04 14.38
CA SER A 6 -6.01 5.64 14.43
C SER A 6 -5.36 5.77 13.07
N SER A 7 -5.91 5.11 12.04
CA SER A 7 -5.30 5.11 10.72
C SER A 7 -5.75 6.32 9.90
N ILE A 8 -4.88 6.73 8.99
CA ILE A 8 -5.15 7.84 8.09
C ILE A 8 -5.36 7.26 6.70
N VAL A 9 -6.58 7.35 6.21
CA VAL A 9 -6.93 6.90 4.85
C VAL A 9 -7.43 8.11 4.10
N ASP A 10 -6.72 8.48 3.04
CA ASP A 10 -7.13 9.63 2.26
C ASP A 10 -8.51 9.38 1.64
N PRO A 11 -9.41 10.38 1.67
CA PRO A 11 -10.77 10.18 1.12
C PRO A 11 -10.79 9.80 -0.35
N ALA A 12 -9.73 10.11 -1.10
CA ALA A 12 -9.65 9.74 -2.52
C ALA A 12 -9.20 8.30 -2.74
N ALA A 13 -8.68 7.63 -1.71
CA ALA A 13 -8.26 6.25 -1.84
C ALA A 13 -9.47 5.33 -2.08
N LYS A 14 -9.25 4.28 -2.87
CA LYS A 14 -10.30 3.30 -3.17
C LYS A 14 -10.02 2.03 -2.40
N VAL A 15 -10.71 1.86 -1.30
CA VAL A 15 -10.54 0.69 -0.43
C VAL A 15 -11.81 -0.14 -0.48
N ALA A 16 -11.66 -1.42 -0.83
CA ALA A 16 -12.81 -2.31 -0.94
C ALA A 16 -13.53 -2.45 0.41
N GLU A 17 -14.85 -2.62 0.36
CA GLU A 17 -15.67 -2.76 1.56
C GLU A 17 -15.18 -3.87 2.49
N SER A 18 -14.69 -4.95 1.92
CA SER A 18 -14.25 -6.12 2.68
C SER A 18 -12.78 -6.07 3.08
N ALA A 19 -12.06 -5.00 2.72
CA ALA A 19 -10.68 -4.85 3.17
C ALA A 19 -10.66 -4.45 4.64
N ASP A 20 -9.60 -4.84 5.34
CA ASP A 20 -9.45 -4.61 6.78
C ASP A 20 -8.19 -3.80 7.02
N ILE A 21 -8.35 -2.58 7.55
CA ILE A 21 -7.23 -1.67 7.80
C ILE A 21 -7.04 -1.56 9.31
N GLY A 22 -5.98 -2.18 9.80
CA GLY A 22 -5.64 -2.16 11.23
C GLY A 22 -5.09 -0.80 11.68
N PRO A 23 -4.60 -0.72 12.93
CA PRO A 23 -4.21 0.56 13.51
C PRO A 23 -2.91 1.11 12.91
N TRP A 24 -2.81 2.44 12.98
CA TRP A 24 -1.59 3.18 12.63
C TRP A 24 -1.13 2.97 11.19
N CYS A 25 -2.07 2.76 10.28
CA CYS A 25 -1.78 2.67 8.86
C CYS A 25 -1.95 4.03 8.18
N TYR A 26 -1.23 4.21 7.08
CA TYR A 26 -1.43 5.38 6.21
C TYR A 26 -1.71 4.89 4.80
N ILE A 27 -2.76 5.41 4.18
CA ILE A 27 -3.13 5.08 2.81
C ILE A 27 -3.34 6.38 2.05
N GLY A 28 -2.50 6.60 1.05
CA GLY A 28 -2.52 7.84 0.27
C GLY A 28 -3.65 7.90 -0.75
N PRO A 29 -3.77 9.06 -1.44
CA PRO A 29 -4.95 9.34 -2.29
C PRO A 29 -5.03 8.53 -3.58
N GLU A 30 -3.91 8.05 -4.09
CA GLU A 30 -3.91 7.32 -5.36
C GLU A 30 -3.73 5.81 -5.15
N VAL A 31 -4.18 5.31 -4.02
CA VAL A 31 -4.05 3.90 -3.65
C VAL A 31 -5.38 3.20 -3.84
N GLU A 32 -5.33 1.98 -4.41
CA GLU A 32 -6.49 1.11 -4.51
C GLU A 32 -6.18 -0.20 -3.80
N ILE A 33 -7.08 -0.63 -2.93
CA ILE A 33 -6.91 -1.87 -2.17
C ILE A 33 -8.11 -2.78 -2.43
N GLY A 34 -7.82 -3.99 -2.88
CA GLY A 34 -8.82 -4.95 -3.29
C GLY A 34 -9.49 -5.67 -2.12
N ALA A 35 -10.46 -6.51 -2.47
CA ALA A 35 -11.33 -7.20 -1.51
C ALA A 35 -10.52 -8.12 -0.59
N ARG A 36 -10.92 -8.17 0.66
CA ARG A 36 -10.39 -9.09 1.68
C ARG A 36 -8.89 -8.94 1.92
N THR A 37 -8.29 -7.85 1.46
CA THR A 37 -6.90 -7.53 1.78
C THR A 37 -6.84 -6.95 3.17
N ARG A 38 -5.86 -7.38 3.95
CA ARG A 38 -5.72 -6.99 5.34
C ARG A 38 -4.37 -6.33 5.58
N LEU A 39 -4.42 -5.12 6.14
CA LEU A 39 -3.25 -4.42 6.65
C LEU A 39 -3.27 -4.56 8.17
N MET A 40 -2.31 -5.26 8.75
CA MET A 40 -2.39 -5.60 10.16
C MET A 40 -2.18 -4.39 11.06
N ALA A 41 -1.07 -3.68 10.91
CA ALA A 41 -0.78 -2.49 11.70
C ALA A 41 0.47 -1.81 11.15
N ASN A 42 0.56 -0.49 11.30
CA ASN A 42 1.77 0.25 10.91
C ASN A 42 2.21 -0.03 9.47
N VAL A 43 1.26 -0.08 8.56
CA VAL A 43 1.52 -0.27 7.14
C VAL A 43 1.35 1.07 6.44
N TYR A 44 2.34 1.45 5.66
CA TYR A 44 2.37 2.74 4.97
C TYR A 44 2.29 2.51 3.47
N VAL A 45 1.25 3.02 2.82
CA VAL A 45 1.03 2.84 1.39
C VAL A 45 0.87 4.20 0.74
N GLU A 46 1.74 4.52 -0.19
CA GLU A 46 1.70 5.81 -0.88
C GLU A 46 1.92 5.67 -2.38
N GLY A 47 1.86 6.79 -3.08
CA GLY A 47 2.05 6.82 -4.52
C GLY A 47 0.87 6.22 -5.25
N VAL A 48 1.07 5.92 -6.54
CA VAL A 48 0.04 5.25 -7.34
C VAL A 48 0.23 3.76 -7.15
N ALA A 49 -0.56 3.18 -6.27
CA ALA A 49 -0.43 1.78 -5.88
C ALA A 49 -1.74 1.04 -6.04
N THR A 50 -1.69 -0.11 -6.69
CA THR A 50 -2.85 -0.99 -6.84
C THR A 50 -2.53 -2.30 -6.14
N ILE A 51 -3.29 -2.60 -5.12
CA ILE A 51 -3.14 -3.83 -4.34
C ILE A 51 -4.37 -4.69 -4.60
N GLY A 52 -4.14 -5.94 -5.00
CA GLY A 52 -5.21 -6.86 -5.34
C GLY A 52 -5.95 -7.40 -4.13
N GLU A 53 -6.50 -8.61 -4.29
CA GLU A 53 -7.38 -9.24 -3.31
C GLU A 53 -6.64 -10.24 -2.44
N ASP A 54 -7.16 -10.45 -1.24
CA ASP A 54 -6.70 -11.53 -0.35
C ASP A 54 -5.22 -11.44 0.02
N ASN A 55 -4.68 -10.23 0.06
CA ASN A 55 -3.32 -10.02 0.54
C ASN A 55 -3.32 -9.78 2.05
N ILE A 56 -2.21 -10.12 2.70
CA ILE A 56 -2.00 -9.79 4.11
C ILE A 56 -0.68 -9.06 4.23
N PHE A 57 -0.74 -7.84 4.78
CA PHE A 57 0.46 -7.04 5.06
C PHE A 57 0.71 -7.09 6.55
N PHE A 58 1.87 -7.60 6.93
CA PHE A 58 2.28 -7.68 8.31
C PHE A 58 2.82 -6.34 8.80
N PRO A 59 2.94 -6.13 10.11
CA PRO A 59 3.32 -4.81 10.64
C PRO A 59 4.66 -4.31 10.12
N TYR A 60 4.79 -2.98 10.04
CA TYR A 60 6.01 -2.29 9.62
C TYR A 60 6.40 -2.57 8.18
N THR A 61 5.41 -2.57 7.30
CA THR A 61 5.61 -2.72 5.86
C THR A 61 5.35 -1.38 5.18
N THR A 62 6.20 -1.00 4.22
CA THR A 62 5.97 0.19 3.41
C THR A 62 5.82 -0.19 1.95
N VAL A 63 4.88 0.45 1.27
CA VAL A 63 4.54 0.14 -0.13
C VAL A 63 4.46 1.43 -0.92
N GLY A 64 5.06 1.43 -2.10
CA GLY A 64 4.92 2.54 -3.02
C GLY A 64 5.80 3.74 -2.73
N VAL A 65 6.73 3.61 -1.78
CA VAL A 65 7.64 4.71 -1.49
C VAL A 65 8.57 4.95 -2.69
N ALA A 66 9.06 6.17 -2.81
CA ALA A 66 9.97 6.50 -3.90
C ALA A 66 11.26 5.70 -3.77
N SER A 67 11.75 5.20 -4.91
CA SER A 67 13.03 4.52 -4.94
C SER A 67 14.15 5.49 -4.55
N GLN A 68 15.15 4.96 -3.85
CA GLN A 68 16.36 5.74 -3.54
C GLN A 68 17.35 5.72 -4.68
N ASP A 69 16.98 5.11 -5.80
CA ASP A 69 17.82 5.09 -7.01
C ASP A 69 18.03 6.51 -7.51
N LEU A 70 19.28 6.85 -7.79
CA LEU A 70 19.63 8.18 -8.31
C LEU A 70 19.00 8.46 -9.67
N LYS A 71 18.51 7.46 -10.35
CA LYS A 71 17.81 7.62 -11.63
C LYS A 71 16.40 8.13 -11.47
N TYR A 72 15.84 8.08 -10.27
CA TYR A 72 14.49 8.55 -10.07
C TYR A 72 14.45 10.07 -10.21
N LYS A 73 13.64 10.54 -11.13
CA LYS A 73 13.56 11.98 -11.44
C LYS A 73 12.18 12.55 -11.20
N GLY A 74 11.41 11.91 -10.33
CA GLY A 74 10.07 12.38 -10.03
C GLY A 74 9.02 11.99 -11.07
N GLU A 75 9.39 11.16 -12.04
CA GLU A 75 8.42 10.71 -13.03
C GLU A 75 7.35 9.85 -12.36
N ARG A 76 6.17 9.85 -12.96
CA ARG A 76 5.04 9.10 -12.45
C ARG A 76 5.28 7.62 -12.64
N SER A 77 5.35 6.89 -11.55
CA SER A 77 5.57 5.45 -11.59
C SER A 77 4.53 4.76 -10.71
N TYR A 78 4.40 3.46 -10.88
CA TYR A 78 3.31 2.69 -10.29
C TYR A 78 3.86 1.53 -9.49
N THR A 79 3.10 1.15 -8.46
CA THR A 79 3.33 -0.09 -7.71
C THR A 79 2.11 -0.97 -7.90
N ARG A 80 2.33 -2.22 -8.26
CA ARG A 80 1.22 -3.17 -8.39
C ARG A 80 1.54 -4.43 -7.63
N ILE A 81 0.62 -4.81 -6.76
CA ILE A 81 0.72 -6.06 -6.00
C ILE A 81 -0.49 -6.89 -6.36
N GLY A 82 -0.27 -8.13 -6.77
CA GLY A 82 -1.33 -9.03 -7.17
C GLY A 82 -2.13 -9.55 -5.98
N ASP A 83 -2.63 -10.78 -6.11
CA ASP A 83 -3.54 -11.36 -5.12
C ASP A 83 -2.84 -12.41 -4.28
N ARG A 84 -3.36 -12.66 -3.09
CA ARG A 84 -2.99 -13.77 -2.23
C ARG A 84 -1.52 -13.78 -1.81
N ASN A 85 -0.96 -12.59 -1.57
CA ASN A 85 0.41 -12.45 -1.07
C ASN A 85 0.42 -12.27 0.44
N ARG A 86 1.49 -12.72 1.08
CA ARG A 86 1.78 -12.42 2.48
C ARG A 86 3.05 -11.59 2.52
N ILE A 87 2.88 -10.31 2.78
CA ILE A 87 4.02 -9.38 2.83
C ILE A 87 4.41 -9.26 4.30
N ARG A 88 5.56 -9.87 4.64
CA ARG A 88 6.00 -10.00 6.02
C ARG A 88 6.55 -8.69 6.57
N GLU A 89 6.84 -8.71 7.88
CA GLU A 89 7.31 -7.56 8.62
C GLU A 89 8.60 -6.98 8.04
N PHE A 90 8.73 -5.66 8.15
CA PHE A 90 9.93 -4.91 7.75
C PHE A 90 10.27 -4.99 6.27
N ILE A 91 9.28 -5.31 5.43
CA ILE A 91 9.48 -5.33 3.98
C ILE A 91 9.14 -3.96 3.43
N THR A 92 10.00 -3.47 2.55
CA THR A 92 9.77 -2.22 1.82
C THR A 92 9.59 -2.54 0.34
N ILE A 93 8.45 -2.14 -0.21
CA ILE A 93 8.19 -2.29 -1.64
C ILE A 93 8.22 -0.90 -2.23
N HIS A 94 9.26 -0.61 -3.00
CA HIS A 94 9.41 0.69 -3.63
C HIS A 94 8.56 0.77 -4.90
N ARG A 95 8.15 1.98 -5.27
CA ARG A 95 7.52 2.18 -6.58
C ARG A 95 8.57 1.95 -7.66
N GLY A 96 8.12 1.53 -8.84
CA GLY A 96 9.05 1.34 -9.95
C GLY A 96 9.65 2.64 -10.44
N THR A 97 10.78 2.54 -11.13
CA THR A 97 11.36 3.67 -11.83
C THR A 97 11.18 3.45 -13.32
N GLU A 98 11.16 4.56 -14.08
CA GLU A 98 11.03 4.47 -15.53
C GLU A 98 12.21 3.69 -16.10
N GLY A 99 11.92 2.69 -16.91
CA GLY A 99 12.94 1.87 -17.56
C GLY A 99 13.56 0.82 -16.64
N GLY A 100 13.06 0.70 -15.43
CA GLY A 100 13.62 -0.23 -14.46
C GLY A 100 12.73 -1.40 -14.15
#